data_22be29956bdba5d54e56acec34e06651
#
_entry.id   22be29956bdba5d54e56acec34e06651
#
_cell.length_a   1.000
_cell.length_b   1.000
_cell.length_c   1.000
_cell.angle_alpha   90.00
_cell.angle_beta   90.00
_cell.angle_gamma   90.00
#
_symmetry.space_group_name_H-M   'P 1'
#
loop_
_entity.id
_entity.type
_entity.pdbx_description
1 polymer ?
#
loop_
_entity_poly.entity_id
_entity_poly.type
_entity_poly.pdbx_seq_one_letter_code
_entity_poly.pdbx_strand_id
1 'polypeptide(L)'
;MGMKKTLLIVEDNLILCDILKRWLQKANYGVLTAIDEPSARRKIKENDVALVLTDVRLPEGDGISLLEWSISQGLHIPFVVMTEYATIADAVHAVKLGAKDYLPKPVHEVQLMDLLRGLLGLPFFVPSKKSFMKRRSLAIRETDRIACRVA
;
A
#
# COMPACT_ATOMS: atom_id res chain seq x y z
N MET A 1 -18.56 4.71 -16.65
CA MET A 1 -18.26 4.36 -15.26
C MET A 1 -16.91 3.70 -15.16
N GLY A 2 -16.01 4.27 -14.39
CA GLY A 2 -14.73 3.64 -14.15
C GLY A 2 -14.88 2.40 -13.28
N MET A 3 -14.03 1.40 -13.51
CA MET A 3 -13.96 0.25 -12.64
C MET A 3 -13.22 0.63 -11.35
N LYS A 4 -13.64 0.03 -10.24
CA LYS A 4 -12.92 0.20 -8.98
C LYS A 4 -11.53 -0.39 -9.12
N LYS A 5 -10.54 0.31 -8.59
CA LYS A 5 -9.20 -0.27 -8.47
C LYS A 5 -9.23 -1.33 -7.38
N THR A 6 -8.64 -2.48 -7.66
CA THR A 6 -8.60 -3.59 -6.73
C THR A 6 -7.25 -3.65 -6.04
N LEU A 7 -7.26 -3.67 -4.72
CA LEU A 7 -6.07 -3.75 -3.90
C LEU A 7 -5.99 -5.13 -3.25
N LEU A 8 -4.78 -5.64 -3.10
CA LEU A 8 -4.54 -6.89 -2.41
C LEU A 8 -3.90 -6.61 -1.06
N ILE A 9 -4.53 -7.10 0.01
CA ILE A 9 -3.98 -7.05 1.36
C ILE A 9 -3.38 -8.42 1.67
N VAL A 10 -2.10 -8.46 2.02
CA VAL A 10 -1.42 -9.69 2.42
C VAL A 10 -1.07 -9.57 3.90
N GLU A 11 -1.86 -10.21 4.76
CA GLU A 11 -1.77 -10.10 6.20
C GLU A 11 -2.42 -11.32 6.84
N ASP A 12 -1.69 -11.98 7.75
CA ASP A 12 -2.20 -13.17 8.43
C ASP A 12 -3.02 -12.82 9.69
N ASN A 13 -2.86 -11.62 10.24
CA ASN A 13 -3.69 -11.16 11.33
C ASN A 13 -5.08 -10.78 10.81
N LEU A 14 -6.06 -11.63 11.08
CA LEU A 14 -7.41 -11.47 10.52
C LEU A 14 -8.11 -10.20 10.99
N ILE A 15 -7.83 -9.77 12.22
CA ILE A 15 -8.42 -8.55 12.77
C ILE A 15 -7.90 -7.33 12.01
N LEU A 16 -6.61 -7.24 11.84
CA LEU A 16 -5.99 -6.14 11.09
C LEU A 16 -6.44 -6.16 9.64
N CYS A 17 -6.45 -7.33 9.04
CA CYS A 17 -6.89 -7.50 7.66
C CYS A 17 -8.32 -6.98 7.45
N ASP A 18 -9.22 -7.32 8.38
CA ASP A 18 -10.61 -6.87 8.33
C ASP A 18 -10.73 -5.35 8.48
N ILE A 19 -9.96 -4.77 9.38
CA ILE A 19 -9.94 -3.32 9.56
C ILE A 19 -9.48 -2.61 8.28
N LEU A 20 -8.37 -3.06 7.71
CA LEU A 20 -7.85 -2.50 6.47
C LEU A 20 -8.86 -2.64 5.33
N LYS A 21 -9.46 -3.81 5.22
CA LYS A 21 -10.47 -4.09 4.21
C LYS A 21 -11.64 -3.11 4.30
N ARG A 22 -12.13 -2.86 5.52
CA ARG A 22 -13.24 -1.93 5.73
C ARG A 22 -12.86 -0.51 5.32
N TRP A 23 -11.68 -0.05 5.70
CA TRP A 23 -11.21 1.28 5.32
C TRP A 23 -11.13 1.43 3.80
N LEU A 24 -10.58 0.43 3.12
CA LEU A 24 -10.41 0.47 1.67
C LEU A 24 -11.75 0.40 0.95
N GLN A 25 -12.66 -0.45 1.41
CA GLN A 25 -14.00 -0.55 0.82
C GLN A 25 -14.78 0.75 1.00
N LYS A 26 -14.66 1.37 2.15
CA LYS A 26 -15.27 2.67 2.43
C LYS A 26 -14.74 3.75 1.49
N ALA A 27 -13.48 3.65 1.10
CA ALA A 27 -12.85 4.56 0.15
C ALA A 27 -13.10 4.16 -1.32
N ASN A 28 -13.99 3.19 -1.55
CA ASN A 28 -14.44 2.77 -2.87
C ASN A 28 -13.39 1.96 -3.67
N TYR A 29 -12.52 1.24 -2.97
CA TYR A 29 -11.62 0.27 -3.60
C TYR A 29 -12.24 -1.13 -3.55
N GLY A 30 -11.94 -1.95 -4.56
CA GLY A 30 -12.14 -3.39 -4.46
C GLY A 30 -11.01 -3.97 -3.62
N VAL A 31 -11.29 -5.02 -2.83
CA VAL A 31 -10.30 -5.60 -1.92
C VAL A 31 -10.24 -7.10 -2.06
N LEU A 32 -9.02 -7.61 -2.27
CA LEU A 32 -8.71 -9.03 -2.16
C LEU A 32 -7.80 -9.20 -0.94
N THR A 33 -7.84 -10.37 -0.33
CA THR A 33 -7.03 -10.68 0.84
C THR A 33 -6.27 -11.98 0.64
N ALA A 34 -5.09 -12.07 1.24
CA ALA A 34 -4.28 -13.28 1.27
C ALA A 34 -3.56 -13.33 2.61
N ILE A 35 -3.28 -14.53 3.10
CA ILE A 35 -2.66 -14.72 4.41
C ILE A 35 -1.18 -15.09 4.33
N ASP A 36 -0.69 -15.46 3.14
CA ASP A 36 0.68 -15.88 2.93
C ASP A 36 1.13 -15.56 1.50
N GLU A 37 2.39 -15.80 1.23
CA GLU A 37 2.96 -15.50 -0.08
C GLU A 37 2.36 -16.35 -1.20
N PRO A 38 2.19 -17.68 -1.06
CA PRO A 38 1.61 -18.50 -2.14
C PRO A 38 0.20 -18.04 -2.53
N SER A 39 -0.66 -17.76 -1.56
CA SER A 39 -2.01 -17.28 -1.86
C SER A 39 -2.00 -15.91 -2.50
N ALA A 40 -1.06 -15.04 -2.06
CA ALA A 40 -0.89 -13.71 -2.66
C ALA A 40 -0.47 -13.82 -4.12
N ARG A 41 0.48 -14.69 -4.44
CA ARG A 41 0.90 -14.91 -5.82
C ARG A 41 -0.26 -15.35 -6.71
N ARG A 42 -1.10 -16.27 -6.21
CA ARG A 42 -2.28 -16.72 -6.95
C ARG A 42 -3.24 -15.56 -7.22
N LYS A 43 -3.52 -14.76 -6.21
CA LYS A 43 -4.41 -13.61 -6.35
C LYS A 43 -3.90 -12.61 -7.39
N ILE A 44 -2.60 -12.36 -7.39
CA ILE A 44 -1.98 -11.45 -8.35
C ILE A 44 -2.08 -12.02 -9.78
N LYS A 45 -1.87 -13.33 -9.95
CA LYS A 45 -1.97 -13.96 -11.26
C LYS A 45 -3.39 -13.98 -11.82
N GLU A 46 -4.37 -14.14 -10.94
CA GLU A 46 -5.77 -14.35 -11.34
C GLU A 46 -6.57 -13.06 -11.43
N ASN A 47 -6.03 -11.95 -10.96
CA ASN A 47 -6.77 -10.69 -10.87
C ASN A 47 -5.91 -9.53 -11.34
N ASP A 48 -6.57 -8.45 -11.73
CA ASP A 48 -5.91 -7.20 -12.06
C ASP A 48 -5.74 -6.38 -10.77
N VAL A 49 -4.58 -6.51 -10.14
CA VAL A 49 -4.29 -5.87 -8.86
C VAL A 49 -3.59 -4.54 -9.10
N ALA A 50 -4.17 -3.47 -8.57
CA ALA A 50 -3.64 -2.11 -8.75
C ALA A 50 -2.55 -1.76 -7.73
N LEU A 51 -2.55 -2.41 -6.57
CA LEU A 51 -1.58 -2.16 -5.51
C LEU A 51 -1.60 -3.32 -4.53
N VAL A 52 -0.43 -3.67 -4.00
CA VAL A 52 -0.30 -4.69 -2.95
C VAL A 52 0.11 -4.02 -1.65
N LEU A 53 -0.66 -4.26 -0.60
CA LEU A 53 -0.37 -3.82 0.76
C LEU A 53 -0.03 -5.08 1.56
N THR A 54 1.25 -5.28 1.86
CA THR A 54 1.72 -6.53 2.45
C THR A 54 2.50 -6.34 3.73
N ASP A 55 2.30 -7.25 4.69
CA ASP A 55 3.21 -7.39 5.81
C ASP A 55 4.54 -7.95 5.31
N VAL A 56 5.62 -7.62 6.00
CA VAL A 56 6.93 -8.20 5.73
C VAL A 56 6.94 -9.68 6.13
N ARG A 57 6.48 -9.97 7.34
CA ARG A 57 6.49 -11.33 7.89
C ARG A 57 5.18 -12.04 7.64
N LEU A 58 5.24 -13.18 6.99
CA LEU A 58 4.08 -14.01 6.69
C LEU A 58 4.32 -15.42 7.21
N PRO A 59 3.24 -16.20 7.48
CA PRO A 59 3.39 -17.58 7.96
C PRO A 59 4.15 -18.46 6.97
N GLU A 60 4.00 -18.19 5.67
CA GLU A 60 4.74 -18.87 4.63
C GLU A 60 5.23 -17.84 3.62
N GLY A 61 6.55 -17.78 3.42
CA GLY A 61 7.16 -16.74 2.61
C GLY A 61 7.27 -15.41 3.36
N ASP A 62 7.41 -14.33 2.63
CA ASP A 62 7.40 -12.98 3.19
C ASP A 62 7.03 -11.96 2.12
N GLY A 63 6.75 -10.72 2.58
CA GLY A 63 6.32 -9.64 1.70
C GLY A 63 7.42 -9.17 0.75
N ILE A 64 8.67 -9.25 1.15
CA ILE A 64 9.79 -8.83 0.30
C ILE A 64 10.00 -9.84 -0.82
N SER A 65 9.95 -11.13 -0.52
CA SER A 65 10.02 -12.18 -1.55
C SER A 65 8.87 -12.04 -2.55
N LEU A 66 7.69 -11.69 -2.08
CA LEU A 66 6.53 -11.44 -2.94
C LEU A 66 6.81 -10.27 -3.89
N LEU A 67 7.37 -9.18 -3.37
CA LEU A 67 7.75 -8.03 -4.16
C LEU A 67 8.78 -8.41 -5.23
N GLU A 68 9.83 -9.10 -4.84
CA GLU A 68 10.88 -9.53 -5.78
C GLU A 68 10.31 -10.45 -6.86
N TRP A 69 9.44 -11.37 -6.47
CA TRP A 69 8.77 -12.23 -7.42
C TRP A 69 7.94 -11.42 -8.42
N SER A 70 7.16 -10.44 -7.94
CA SER A 70 6.35 -9.60 -8.80
C SER A 70 7.20 -8.86 -9.84
N ILE A 71 8.32 -8.32 -9.41
CA ILE A 71 9.27 -7.63 -10.29
C ILE A 71 9.83 -8.63 -11.32
N SER A 72 10.20 -9.83 -10.89
CA SER A 72 10.74 -10.85 -11.79
C SER A 72 9.74 -11.29 -12.85
N GLN A 73 8.46 -11.16 -12.59
CA GLN A 73 7.39 -11.46 -13.55
C GLN A 73 7.11 -10.31 -14.52
N GLY A 74 7.85 -9.20 -14.40
CA GLY A 74 7.63 -8.03 -15.24
C GLY A 74 6.40 -7.23 -14.87
N LEU A 75 5.86 -7.45 -13.69
CA LEU A 75 4.68 -6.73 -13.22
C LEU A 75 5.09 -5.38 -12.62
N HIS A 76 4.30 -4.36 -12.91
CA HIS A 76 4.56 -3.00 -12.43
C HIS A 76 3.55 -2.60 -11.36
N ILE A 77 3.26 -3.53 -10.45
CA ILE A 77 2.30 -3.28 -9.37
C ILE A 77 3.04 -2.58 -8.22
N PRO A 78 2.56 -1.41 -7.77
CA PRO A 78 3.16 -0.77 -6.60
C PRO A 78 2.92 -1.58 -5.33
N PHE A 79 3.97 -1.72 -4.53
CA PHE A 79 3.93 -2.41 -3.25
C PHE A 79 4.11 -1.41 -2.12
N VAL A 80 3.27 -1.52 -1.11
CA VAL A 80 3.43 -0.82 0.17
C VAL A 80 3.63 -1.88 1.24
N VAL A 81 4.72 -1.75 1.98
CA VAL A 81 5.12 -2.74 2.98
C VAL A 81 4.72 -2.25 4.37
N MET A 82 4.06 -3.10 5.14
CA MET A 82 3.69 -2.84 6.54
C MET A 82 4.64 -3.61 7.45
N THR A 83 5.04 -3.03 8.57
CA THR A 83 5.92 -3.71 9.49
C THR A 83 5.81 -3.18 10.93
N GLU A 84 5.87 -4.09 11.90
CA GLU A 84 5.92 -3.74 13.32
C GLU A 84 7.30 -3.27 13.74
N TYR A 85 8.32 -3.69 13.02
CA TYR A 85 9.72 -3.43 13.35
C TYR A 85 10.34 -2.47 12.33
N ALA A 86 9.62 -1.39 12.06
CA ALA A 86 10.07 -0.41 11.07
C ALA A 86 11.29 0.36 11.58
N THR A 87 12.48 -0.11 11.23
CA THR A 87 13.68 0.70 11.37
C THR A 87 13.86 1.47 10.06
N ILE A 88 14.64 2.55 10.14
CA ILE A 88 15.00 3.33 8.94
C ILE A 88 15.71 2.41 7.94
N ALA A 89 16.57 1.52 8.44
CA ALA A 89 17.30 0.57 7.58
C ALA A 89 16.36 -0.36 6.82
N ASP A 90 15.33 -0.90 7.49
CA ASP A 90 14.35 -1.79 6.85
C ASP A 90 13.54 -1.06 5.79
N ALA A 91 13.13 0.17 6.08
CA ALA A 91 12.38 0.99 5.14
C ALA A 91 13.22 1.28 3.89
N VAL A 92 14.47 1.69 4.08
CA VAL A 92 15.40 1.96 2.98
C VAL A 92 15.62 0.70 2.15
N HIS A 93 15.79 -0.45 2.81
CA HIS A 93 15.99 -1.73 2.12
C HIS A 93 14.78 -2.09 1.26
N ALA A 94 13.56 -1.98 1.80
CA ALA A 94 12.35 -2.27 1.05
C ALA A 94 12.21 -1.37 -0.18
N VAL A 95 12.47 -0.08 -0.03
CA VAL A 95 12.40 0.87 -1.14
C VAL A 95 13.46 0.56 -2.20
N LYS A 96 14.66 0.21 -1.80
CA LYS A 96 15.72 -0.18 -2.74
C LYS A 96 15.35 -1.43 -3.53
N LEU A 97 14.58 -2.34 -2.95
CA LEU A 97 14.11 -3.54 -3.64
C LEU A 97 12.90 -3.27 -4.54
N GLY A 98 12.35 -2.08 -4.49
CA GLY A 98 11.28 -1.67 -5.40
C GLY A 98 9.95 -1.32 -4.75
N ALA A 99 9.82 -1.40 -3.43
CA ALA A 99 8.60 -0.96 -2.76
C ALA A 99 8.43 0.55 -2.94
N LYS A 100 7.18 0.98 -3.14
CA LYS A 100 6.90 2.40 -3.32
C LYS A 100 6.92 3.15 -1.99
N ASP A 101 6.54 2.48 -0.92
CA ASP A 101 6.54 3.08 0.41
C ASP A 101 6.42 2.00 1.47
N TYR A 102 6.49 2.40 2.73
CA TYR A 102 6.24 1.50 3.84
C TYR A 102 5.38 2.21 4.89
N LEU A 103 4.68 1.41 5.70
CA LEU A 103 3.86 1.90 6.79
C LEU A 103 4.25 1.18 8.07
N PRO A 104 4.57 1.91 9.15
CA PRO A 104 4.77 1.25 10.44
C PRO A 104 3.43 0.81 11.01
N LYS A 105 3.42 -0.30 11.72
CA LYS A 105 2.27 -0.71 12.51
C LYS A 105 2.34 -0.06 13.89
N PRO A 106 1.24 0.37 14.46
CA PRO A 106 -0.12 0.25 13.95
C PRO A 106 -0.40 1.18 12.78
N VAL A 107 -1.15 0.69 11.81
CA VAL A 107 -1.50 1.45 10.61
C VAL A 107 -2.62 2.42 10.92
N HIS A 108 -2.46 3.68 10.52
CA HIS A 108 -3.46 4.72 10.72
C HIS A 108 -4.22 4.99 9.43
N GLU A 109 -5.55 5.09 9.55
CA GLU A 109 -6.43 5.24 8.39
C GLU A 109 -6.06 6.43 7.52
N VAL A 110 -5.87 7.60 8.13
CA VAL A 110 -5.57 8.83 7.38
C VAL A 110 -4.25 8.71 6.63
N GLN A 111 -3.24 8.17 7.29
CA GLN A 111 -1.93 7.96 6.68
C GLN A 111 -2.01 7.01 5.48
N LEU A 112 -2.73 5.91 5.65
CA LEU A 112 -2.92 4.94 4.57
C LEU A 112 -3.67 5.56 3.40
N MET A 113 -4.75 6.28 3.66
CA MET A 113 -5.54 6.90 2.60
C MET A 113 -4.76 7.95 1.82
N ASP A 114 -3.99 8.77 2.51
CA ASP A 114 -3.16 9.78 1.85
C ASP A 114 -2.10 9.14 0.97
N LEU A 115 -1.49 8.07 1.46
CA LEU A 115 -0.50 7.31 0.70
C LEU A 115 -1.12 6.72 -0.58
N LEU A 116 -2.28 6.11 -0.47
CA LEU A 116 -2.96 5.49 -1.60
C LEU A 116 -3.37 6.53 -2.65
N ARG A 117 -3.83 7.69 -2.23
CA ARG A 117 -4.15 8.78 -3.16
C ARG A 117 -2.92 9.24 -3.91
N GLY A 118 -1.78 9.29 -3.25
CA GLY A 118 -0.52 9.66 -3.88
C GLY A 118 -0.07 8.64 -4.92
N LEU A 119 -0.30 7.36 -4.69
CA LEU A 119 0.12 6.29 -5.58
C LEU A 119 -0.90 5.95 -6.67
N LEU A 120 -2.19 6.04 -6.36
CA LEU A 120 -3.26 5.57 -7.25
C LEU A 120 -4.14 6.69 -7.81
N GLY A 121 -3.94 7.90 -7.34
CA GLY A 121 -4.83 9.00 -7.67
C GLY A 121 -6.08 9.00 -6.80
N LEU A 122 -6.99 9.91 -7.08
CA LEU A 122 -8.22 10.04 -6.32
C LEU A 122 -9.19 8.89 -6.62
N PRO A 123 -9.87 8.35 -5.60
CA PRO A 123 -10.94 7.39 -5.85
C PRO A 123 -12.15 8.08 -6.48
N PHE A 124 -13.23 7.34 -6.70
CA PHE A 124 -14.38 7.79 -7.46
C PHE A 124 -15.15 8.99 -6.93
N PHE A 125 -14.88 9.47 -5.77
CA PHE A 125 -15.55 10.68 -5.31
C PHE A 125 -14.65 11.88 -5.60
N VAL A 126 -15.28 13.04 -5.85
CA VAL A 126 -14.54 14.29 -5.97
C VAL A 126 -14.66 14.98 -4.62
N PRO A 127 -13.57 15.13 -3.86
CA PRO A 127 -13.64 15.84 -2.58
C PRO A 127 -13.97 17.31 -2.83
N SER A 128 -14.49 17.98 -1.79
CA SER A 128 -14.77 19.39 -1.91
C SER A 128 -13.47 20.12 -2.28
N LYS A 129 -13.58 21.18 -3.05
CA LYS A 129 -12.44 21.99 -3.46
C LYS A 129 -11.57 22.42 -2.29
N LYS A 130 -12.22 22.82 -1.21
CA LYS A 130 -11.54 23.22 0.02
C LYS A 130 -10.74 22.07 0.64
N SER A 131 -11.32 20.89 0.71
CA SER A 131 -10.65 19.69 1.25
C SER A 131 -9.47 19.27 0.38
N PHE A 132 -9.64 19.30 -0.92
CA PHE A 132 -8.58 18.97 -1.87
C PHE A 132 -7.39 19.91 -1.74
N MET A 133 -7.64 21.22 -1.69
CA MET A 133 -6.57 22.20 -1.57
C MET A 133 -5.82 22.08 -0.25
N LYS A 134 -6.51 21.81 0.84
CA LYS A 134 -5.88 21.61 2.14
C LYS A 134 -4.94 20.42 2.12
N ARG A 135 -5.36 19.30 1.55
CA ARG A 135 -4.53 18.10 1.46
C ARG A 135 -3.32 18.33 0.58
N ARG A 136 -3.49 19.00 -0.54
CA ARG A 136 -2.39 19.32 -1.44
C ARG A 136 -1.34 20.18 -0.75
N SER A 137 -1.77 21.16 0.03
CA SER A 137 -0.87 22.00 0.81
C SER A 137 -0.05 21.19 1.80
N LEU A 138 -0.70 20.27 2.53
CA LEU A 138 -0.01 19.39 3.48
C LEU A 138 0.96 18.45 2.76
N ALA A 139 0.56 17.90 1.63
CA ALA A 139 1.42 17.01 0.84
C ALA A 139 2.66 17.74 0.33
N ILE A 140 2.52 18.97 -0.11
CA ILE A 140 3.65 19.78 -0.56
C ILE A 140 4.63 20.01 0.60
N ARG A 141 4.13 20.32 1.79
CA ARG A 141 4.98 20.51 2.97
C ARG A 141 5.74 19.25 3.33
N GLU A 142 5.08 18.10 3.28
CA GLU A 142 5.72 16.82 3.52
C GLU A 142 6.81 16.54 2.48
N THR A 143 6.52 16.79 1.24
CA THR A 143 7.49 16.60 0.14
C THR A 143 8.71 17.50 0.32
N ASP A 144 8.50 18.76 0.68
CA ASP A 144 9.59 19.68 0.91
C ASP A 144 10.48 19.23 2.07
N ARG A 145 9.89 18.73 3.16
CA ARG A 145 10.65 18.20 4.29
C ARG A 145 11.46 16.98 3.91
N ILE A 146 10.87 16.07 3.15
CA ILE A 146 11.57 14.88 2.67
C ILE A 146 12.71 15.26 1.74
N ALA A 147 12.47 16.18 0.81
CA ALA A 147 13.49 16.65 -0.11
C ALA A 147 14.66 17.29 0.63
N CYS A 148 14.39 18.09 1.64
CA CYS A 148 15.43 18.71 2.46
C CYS A 148 16.27 17.68 3.22
N ARG A 149 15.68 16.58 3.65
CA ARG A 149 16.37 15.51 4.36
C ARG A 149 17.24 14.66 3.44
N VAL A 150 16.78 14.45 2.22
CA VAL A 150 17.46 13.59 1.25
C VAL A 150 18.55 14.35 0.51
N ALA A 151 18.33 15.61 0.30
CA ALA A 151 19.31 16.47 -0.32
C ALA A 151 20.46 16.79 0.65
#